data_2079c5cbf21b64d920749724cbd5681b
#
_entry.id   2079c5cbf21b64d920749724cbd5681b
#
_cell.length_a   1.000
_cell.length_b   1.000
_cell.length_c   1.000
_cell.angle_alpha   90.00
_cell.angle_beta   90.00
_cell.angle_gamma   90.00
#
_symmetry.space_group_name_H-M   'P 1'
#
loop_
_entity.id
_entity.type
_entity.pdbx_description
1 polymer ?
#
loop_
_entity_poly.entity_id
_entity_poly.type
_entity_poly.pdbx_seq_one_letter_code
_entity_poly.pdbx_strand_id
1 'polypeptide(L)'
;LQDSLNQLIQTADLSELNVRIGNEQLKRKAQALQLENTQLNLQKTTLELQQTKSQVEIEKMNAENNELLLKNRNLELAQFKAETERTQSLMVAKQAESERQLMILKFILIFFCFFAIALTLYLYLRRKSIRQLQEKNEELTIARDRAEQADKMKTHFMQNMSHEIRTPLNAIVGFSQLLSNPDLPLEDEEKLEFSSLVQHNSELLTTLVNDILDLSALESGKYTMNLTSCHCNEMCRLILSTVMDRKAEGVKLYYTSEVADDFQITTDEQRLQQVLINFLTNAEKHTEKGEIHLHCSLTEYPDRITFSVSDTGPGIPADKMDSVFERFKKLDEFKQGSGLGLNICRTIAERLHGEVKVDKSYTNGARFLLILPLK
;
A
#
# COMPACT_ATOMS: atom_id res chain seq x y z
N LEU A 1 20.09 -13.72 13.80
CA LEU A 1 18.90 -13.69 12.93
C LEU A 1 17.80 -12.80 13.52
N GLN A 2 17.51 -12.95 14.83
CA GLN A 2 16.51 -12.15 15.54
C GLN A 2 16.92 -10.66 15.60
N ASP A 3 18.21 -10.38 15.83
CA ASP A 3 18.73 -9.00 15.88
C ASP A 3 18.84 -8.35 14.50
N SER A 4 19.14 -9.13 13.48
CA SER A 4 19.11 -8.65 12.08
C SER A 4 17.68 -8.41 11.60
N LEU A 5 16.71 -9.17 12.10
CA LEU A 5 15.29 -8.99 11.84
C LEU A 5 14.76 -7.73 12.55
N ASN A 6 15.20 -7.51 13.80
CA ASN A 6 14.82 -6.32 14.56
C ASN A 6 15.47 -5.03 14.00
N GLN A 7 16.69 -5.12 13.44
CA GLN A 7 17.31 -3.99 12.72
C GLN A 7 16.62 -3.74 11.37
N LEU A 8 16.18 -4.78 10.68
CA LEU A 8 15.37 -4.63 9.45
C LEU A 8 13.98 -4.06 9.77
N ILE A 9 13.41 -4.44 10.89
CA ILE A 9 12.12 -3.90 11.38
C ILE A 9 12.30 -2.43 11.78
N GLN A 10 13.40 -2.06 12.47
CA GLN A 10 13.66 -0.65 12.84
C GLN A 10 14.04 0.23 11.64
N THR A 11 14.75 -0.28 10.65
CA THR A 11 15.01 0.44 9.40
C THR A 11 13.77 0.46 8.50
N ALA A 12 12.93 -0.57 8.58
CA ALA A 12 11.61 -0.55 7.95
C ALA A 12 10.69 0.48 8.63
N ASP A 13 10.72 0.60 9.97
CA ASP A 13 9.96 1.60 10.71
C ASP A 13 10.40 3.05 10.38
N LEU A 14 11.68 3.30 10.16
CA LEU A 14 12.18 4.63 9.77
C LEU A 14 11.92 4.93 8.27
N SER A 15 11.98 3.92 7.42
CA SER A 15 11.50 4.02 6.04
C SER A 15 9.97 4.07 6.01
N GLU A 16 9.33 3.42 7.00
CA GLU A 16 7.88 3.37 7.17
C GLU A 16 7.33 4.70 7.69
N LEU A 17 8.13 5.45 8.46
CA LEU A 17 7.76 6.82 8.84
C LEU A 17 7.82 7.76 7.62
N ASN A 18 8.84 7.63 6.79
CA ASN A 18 8.91 8.33 5.51
C ASN A 18 7.90 7.79 4.47
N VAL A 19 7.61 6.51 4.51
CA VAL A 19 6.58 5.84 3.70
C VAL A 19 5.18 6.13 4.24
N ARG A 20 4.99 6.33 5.55
CA ARG A 20 3.70 6.81 6.12
C ARG A 20 3.34 8.18 5.60
N ILE A 21 4.34 9.02 5.47
CA ILE A 21 4.19 10.36 4.90
C ILE A 21 3.77 10.28 3.42
N GLY A 22 4.46 9.44 2.69
CA GLY A 22 4.09 9.08 1.33
C GLY A 22 2.83 8.20 1.27
N ASN A 23 2.59 7.38 2.26
CA ASN A 23 1.52 6.37 2.26
C ASN A 23 0.13 6.89 2.65
N GLU A 24 -0.01 8.09 3.20
CA GLU A 24 -1.36 8.61 3.41
C GLU A 24 -2.03 9.09 2.13
N GLN A 25 -1.28 9.53 1.16
CA GLN A 25 -1.82 9.81 -0.18
C GLN A 25 -2.06 8.54 -0.99
N LEU A 26 -1.14 7.58 -0.89
CA LEU A 26 -1.34 6.22 -1.43
C LEU A 26 -2.50 5.49 -0.72
N LYS A 27 -2.74 5.77 0.55
CA LYS A 27 -3.78 5.10 1.32
C LYS A 27 -5.18 5.44 0.85
N ARG A 28 -5.43 6.66 0.39
CA ARG A 28 -6.72 7.05 -0.22
C ARG A 28 -6.91 6.43 -1.61
N LYS A 29 -5.85 6.30 -2.36
CA LYS A 29 -5.85 5.65 -3.67
C LYS A 29 -5.85 4.13 -3.55
N ALA A 30 -5.09 3.58 -2.56
CA ALA A 30 -5.08 2.16 -2.23
C ALA A 30 -6.42 1.71 -1.63
N GLN A 31 -7.20 2.58 -1.01
CA GLN A 31 -8.51 2.20 -0.48
C GLN A 31 -9.56 1.94 -1.58
N ALA A 32 -9.46 2.56 -2.74
CA ALA A 32 -10.36 2.26 -3.86
C ALA A 32 -9.94 1.00 -4.63
N LEU A 33 -8.65 0.82 -4.88
CA LEU A 33 -8.12 -0.43 -5.44
C LEU A 33 -8.28 -1.61 -4.47
N GLN A 34 -8.26 -1.29 -3.18
CA GLN A 34 -8.44 -2.30 -2.15
C GLN A 34 -9.87 -2.82 -2.06
N LEU A 35 -10.86 -2.16 -2.54
CA LEU A 35 -12.19 -2.74 -2.55
C LEU A 35 -12.38 -3.73 -3.70
N GLU A 36 -11.84 -3.43 -4.84
CA GLU A 36 -11.86 -4.33 -6.00
C GLU A 36 -10.87 -5.48 -5.81
N ASN A 37 -9.69 -5.18 -5.22
CA ASN A 37 -8.74 -6.23 -4.81
C ASN A 37 -9.16 -7.04 -3.58
N THR A 38 -10.14 -6.60 -2.76
CA THR A 38 -10.57 -7.51 -1.68
C THR A 38 -11.55 -8.56 -2.15
N GLN A 39 -12.35 -8.29 -3.15
CA GLN A 39 -13.08 -9.42 -3.76
C GLN A 39 -12.09 -10.38 -4.43
N LEU A 40 -11.11 -9.84 -5.13
CA LEU A 40 -10.06 -10.68 -5.76
C LEU A 40 -9.09 -11.27 -4.71
N ASN A 41 -8.74 -10.51 -3.65
CA ASN A 41 -7.88 -11.01 -2.58
C ASN A 41 -8.64 -11.88 -1.57
N LEU A 42 -9.96 -11.70 -1.37
CA LEU A 42 -10.76 -12.66 -0.61
C LEU A 42 -10.85 -14.01 -1.36
N GLN A 43 -11.00 -13.97 -2.68
CA GLN A 43 -10.88 -15.18 -3.50
C GLN A 43 -9.44 -15.75 -3.46
N LYS A 44 -8.44 -14.87 -3.52
CA LYS A 44 -7.02 -15.26 -3.47
C LYS A 44 -6.60 -15.75 -2.09
N THR A 45 -7.03 -15.09 -1.01
CA THR A 45 -6.78 -15.55 0.36
C THR A 45 -7.55 -16.82 0.71
N THR A 46 -8.76 -17.03 0.14
CA THR A 46 -9.46 -18.32 0.31
C THR A 46 -8.71 -19.43 -0.42
N LEU A 47 -8.19 -19.14 -1.61
CA LEU A 47 -7.37 -20.08 -2.37
C LEU A 47 -6.01 -20.34 -1.70
N GLU A 48 -5.37 -19.28 -1.18
CA GLU A 48 -4.10 -19.34 -0.44
C GLU A 48 -4.27 -20.04 0.92
N LEU A 49 -5.42 -19.81 1.61
CA LEU A 49 -5.78 -20.55 2.83
C LEU A 49 -6.03 -22.05 2.54
N GLN A 50 -6.60 -22.33 1.36
CA GLN A 50 -6.82 -23.71 0.92
C GLN A 50 -5.50 -24.39 0.53
N GLN A 51 -4.60 -23.63 -0.12
CA GLN A 51 -3.23 -24.08 -0.41
C GLN A 51 -2.39 -24.27 0.85
N THR A 52 -2.50 -23.34 1.84
CA THR A 52 -1.79 -23.46 3.13
C THR A 52 -2.32 -24.65 3.95
N LYS A 53 -3.62 -24.89 3.94
CA LYS A 53 -4.20 -26.10 4.59
C LYS A 53 -3.68 -27.38 3.91
N SER A 54 -3.67 -27.42 2.58
CA SER A 54 -3.11 -28.57 1.84
C SER A 54 -1.61 -28.75 2.12
N GLN A 55 -0.88 -27.63 2.27
CA GLN A 55 0.55 -27.65 2.56
C GLN A 55 0.84 -28.15 3.97
N VAL A 56 0.07 -27.70 4.98
CA VAL A 56 0.14 -28.18 6.37
C VAL A 56 -0.23 -29.67 6.47
N GLU A 57 -1.19 -30.12 5.64
CA GLU A 57 -1.61 -31.52 5.60
C GLU A 57 -0.52 -32.39 4.93
N ILE A 58 0.13 -31.88 3.88
CA ILE A 58 1.31 -32.51 3.25
C ILE A 58 2.50 -32.55 4.22
N GLU A 59 2.72 -31.47 5.00
CA GLU A 59 3.78 -31.41 6.03
C GLU A 59 3.52 -32.41 7.17
N LYS A 60 2.27 -32.52 7.60
CA LYS A 60 1.87 -33.50 8.60
C LYS A 60 2.07 -34.93 8.09
N MET A 61 1.69 -35.22 6.84
CA MET A 61 1.94 -36.49 6.19
C MET A 61 3.44 -36.78 6.01
N ASN A 62 4.23 -35.76 5.66
CA ASN A 62 5.68 -35.90 5.55
C ASN A 62 6.35 -36.09 6.92
N ALA A 63 5.84 -35.45 8.00
CA ALA A 63 6.31 -35.67 9.35
C ALA A 63 5.97 -37.08 9.84
N GLU A 64 4.74 -37.55 9.59
CA GLU A 64 4.31 -38.93 9.91
C GLU A 64 5.10 -39.97 9.11
N ASN A 65 5.38 -39.72 7.82
CA ASN A 65 6.22 -40.56 6.98
C ASN A 65 7.68 -40.57 7.46
N ASN A 66 8.23 -39.45 7.90
CA ASN A 66 9.57 -39.38 8.46
C ASN A 66 9.66 -40.10 9.81
N GLU A 67 8.60 -40.03 10.63
CA GLU A 67 8.51 -40.77 11.90
C GLU A 67 8.41 -42.31 11.64
N LEU A 68 7.64 -42.69 10.63
CA LEU A 68 7.55 -44.09 10.20
C LEU A 68 8.87 -44.61 9.63
N LEU A 69 9.57 -43.77 8.86
CA LEU A 69 10.89 -44.09 8.32
C LEU A 69 11.93 -44.26 9.43
N LEU A 70 11.88 -43.40 10.45
CA LEU A 70 12.72 -43.50 11.67
C LEU A 70 12.40 -44.79 12.46
N LYS A 71 11.13 -45.14 12.58
CA LYS A 71 10.70 -46.35 13.28
C LYS A 71 11.10 -47.62 12.54
N ASN A 72 10.99 -47.66 11.21
CA ASN A 72 11.45 -48.77 10.40
C ASN A 72 12.98 -48.89 10.42
N ARG A 73 13.70 -47.76 10.41
CA ARG A 73 15.17 -47.76 10.51
C ARG A 73 15.66 -48.19 11.89
N ASN A 74 14.91 -47.86 12.97
CA ASN A 74 15.19 -48.37 14.29
C ASN A 74 14.93 -49.88 14.43
N LEU A 75 13.92 -50.39 13.72
CA LEU A 75 13.62 -51.83 13.66
C LEU A 75 14.72 -52.59 12.87
N GLU A 76 15.18 -52.05 11.73
CA GLU A 76 16.31 -52.63 10.97
C GLU A 76 17.62 -52.56 11.78
N LEU A 77 17.83 -51.45 12.53
CA LEU A 77 18.98 -51.32 13.44
C LEU A 77 18.91 -52.35 14.60
N ALA A 78 17.70 -52.62 15.13
CA ALA A 78 17.53 -53.64 16.17
C ALA A 78 17.74 -55.07 15.63
N GLN A 79 17.24 -55.34 14.41
CA GLN A 79 17.49 -56.60 13.71
C GLN A 79 19.00 -56.76 13.39
N PHE A 80 19.62 -55.71 12.90
CA PHE A 80 21.02 -55.69 12.60
C PHE A 80 21.91 -55.84 13.87
N LYS A 81 21.55 -55.16 14.99
CA LYS A 81 22.21 -55.37 16.27
C LYS A 81 22.07 -56.83 16.75
N ALA A 82 20.87 -57.39 16.65
CA ALA A 82 20.63 -58.79 16.99
C ALA A 82 21.44 -59.76 16.07
N GLU A 83 21.61 -59.40 14.80
CA GLU A 83 22.40 -60.21 13.85
C GLU A 83 23.91 -60.08 14.09
N THR A 84 24.36 -58.89 14.48
CA THR A 84 25.77 -58.64 14.89
C THR A 84 26.10 -59.38 16.20
N GLU A 85 25.18 -59.40 17.18
CA GLU A 85 25.34 -60.16 18.42
C GLU A 85 25.37 -61.68 18.19
N ARG A 86 24.55 -62.17 17.24
CA ARG A 86 24.58 -63.58 16.81
C ARG A 86 25.90 -63.93 16.13
N THR A 87 26.39 -63.08 15.23
CA THR A 87 27.67 -63.28 14.59
C THR A 87 28.85 -63.19 15.52
N GLN A 88 28.80 -62.27 16.50
CA GLN A 88 29.81 -62.17 17.57
C GLN A 88 29.84 -63.38 18.48
N SER A 89 28.64 -63.89 18.89
CA SER A 89 28.53 -65.11 19.68
C SER A 89 29.03 -66.37 18.93
N LEU A 90 28.80 -66.41 17.60
CA LEU A 90 29.32 -67.49 16.75
C LEU A 90 30.84 -67.38 16.53
N MET A 91 31.40 -66.16 16.54
CA MET A 91 32.85 -65.95 16.38
C MET A 91 33.64 -66.18 17.69
N VAL A 92 33.05 -65.85 18.81
CA VAL A 92 33.60 -66.24 20.14
C VAL A 92 33.67 -67.75 20.28
N ALA A 93 32.76 -68.47 19.61
CA ALA A 93 32.83 -69.94 19.53
C ALA A 93 33.89 -70.52 18.59
N LYS A 94 34.46 -69.66 17.69
CA LYS A 94 35.51 -70.05 16.75
C LYS A 94 36.85 -69.39 17.10
N GLN A 95 37.35 -69.63 18.26
CA GLN A 95 38.53 -69.01 18.88
C GLN A 95 39.90 -69.39 18.22
N ALA A 96 39.97 -69.66 16.94
CA ALA A 96 41.22 -70.24 16.38
C ALA A 96 41.97 -69.35 15.35
N GLU A 97 41.45 -68.13 14.97
CA GLU A 97 42.16 -67.34 13.95
C GLU A 97 42.17 -65.84 14.24
N SER A 98 43.33 -65.36 14.76
CA SER A 98 43.53 -63.92 15.09
C SER A 98 43.44 -62.99 13.87
N GLU A 99 43.67 -63.51 12.67
CA GLU A 99 43.55 -62.74 11.42
C GLU A 99 42.06 -62.42 11.05
N ARG A 100 41.16 -63.35 11.34
CA ARG A 100 39.75 -63.12 11.15
C ARG A 100 39.20 -62.07 12.11
N GLN A 101 39.65 -62.04 13.34
CA GLN A 101 39.26 -60.99 14.28
C GLN A 101 39.69 -59.60 13.82
N LEU A 102 40.85 -59.46 13.22
CA LEU A 102 41.35 -58.20 12.68
C LEU A 102 40.54 -57.73 11.44
N MET A 103 40.17 -58.68 10.60
CA MET A 103 39.30 -58.38 9.42
C MET A 103 37.91 -57.96 9.86
N ILE A 104 37.35 -58.63 10.87
CA ILE A 104 36.06 -58.26 11.45
C ILE A 104 36.09 -56.89 12.08
N LEU A 105 37.17 -56.57 12.79
CA LEU A 105 37.36 -55.24 13.39
C LEU A 105 37.46 -54.13 12.34
N LYS A 106 38.17 -54.41 11.22
CA LYS A 106 38.27 -53.49 10.08
C LYS A 106 36.87 -53.32 9.40
N PHE A 107 36.13 -54.41 9.26
CA PHE A 107 34.79 -54.32 8.70
C PHE A 107 33.81 -53.54 9.59
N ILE A 108 33.90 -53.75 10.90
CA ILE A 108 33.10 -52.98 11.86
C ILE A 108 33.52 -51.50 11.85
N LEU A 109 34.82 -51.21 11.75
CA LEU A 109 35.32 -49.85 11.68
C LEU A 109 34.83 -49.14 10.38
N ILE A 110 34.94 -49.81 9.24
CA ILE A 110 34.45 -49.32 7.95
C ILE A 110 32.94 -49.11 7.99
N PHE A 111 32.22 -50.03 8.63
CA PHE A 111 30.77 -49.92 8.80
C PHE A 111 30.37 -48.74 9.70
N PHE A 112 31.06 -48.56 10.83
CA PHE A 112 30.82 -47.38 11.68
C PHE A 112 31.19 -46.07 11.01
N CYS A 113 32.28 -46.05 10.22
CA CYS A 113 32.60 -44.91 9.37
C CYS A 113 31.52 -44.65 8.33
N PHE A 114 31.01 -45.70 7.70
CA PHE A 114 29.96 -45.58 6.71
C PHE A 114 28.63 -45.14 7.34
N PHE A 115 28.30 -45.67 8.51
CA PHE A 115 27.13 -45.29 9.29
C PHE A 115 27.24 -43.86 9.81
N ALA A 116 28.42 -43.44 10.31
CA ALA A 116 28.69 -42.09 10.74
C ALA A 116 28.56 -41.10 9.56
N ILE A 117 29.05 -41.46 8.37
CA ILE A 117 28.92 -40.66 7.15
C ILE A 117 27.44 -40.61 6.73
N ALA A 118 26.73 -41.72 6.75
CA ALA A 118 25.32 -41.77 6.42
C ALA A 118 24.45 -40.94 7.39
N LEU A 119 24.77 -41.03 8.70
CA LEU A 119 24.08 -40.26 9.73
C LEU A 119 24.37 -38.75 9.61
N THR A 120 25.66 -38.39 9.35
CA THR A 120 26.00 -36.98 9.13
C THR A 120 25.37 -36.43 7.86
N LEU A 121 25.34 -37.21 6.79
CA LEU A 121 24.63 -36.83 5.56
C LEU A 121 23.11 -36.66 5.78
N TYR A 122 22.51 -37.61 6.52
CA TYR A 122 21.10 -37.54 6.90
C TYR A 122 20.80 -36.29 7.72
N LEU A 123 21.62 -36.04 8.76
CA LEU A 123 21.46 -34.85 9.60
C LEU A 123 21.69 -33.56 8.82
N TYR A 124 22.65 -33.55 7.92
CA TYR A 124 22.88 -32.41 7.01
C TYR A 124 21.67 -32.15 6.10
N LEU A 125 21.16 -33.20 5.44
CA LEU A 125 19.98 -33.09 4.56
C LEU A 125 18.75 -32.67 5.36
N ARG A 126 18.54 -33.23 6.55
CA ARG A 126 17.46 -32.86 7.45
C ARG A 126 17.54 -31.39 7.89
N ARG A 127 18.75 -30.95 8.27
CA ARG A 127 18.97 -29.52 8.61
C ARG A 127 18.71 -28.61 7.42
N LYS A 128 19.14 -29.00 6.23
CA LYS A 128 18.87 -28.25 5.00
C LYS A 128 17.36 -28.15 4.71
N SER A 129 16.66 -29.27 4.84
CA SER A 129 15.18 -29.31 4.63
C SER A 129 14.46 -28.47 5.67
N ILE A 130 14.86 -28.53 6.94
CA ILE A 130 14.26 -27.71 8.01
C ILE A 130 14.51 -26.21 7.75
N ARG A 131 15.71 -25.83 7.31
CA ARG A 131 15.98 -24.42 6.96
C ARG A 131 15.12 -23.93 5.79
N GLN A 132 15.01 -24.73 4.73
CA GLN A 132 14.15 -24.40 3.59
C GLN A 132 12.67 -24.29 4.00
N LEU A 133 12.24 -25.13 4.93
CA LEU A 133 10.88 -25.09 5.47
C LEU A 133 10.65 -23.82 6.31
N GLN A 134 11.64 -23.45 7.13
CA GLN A 134 11.59 -22.24 7.93
C GLN A 134 11.55 -20.97 7.05
N GLU A 135 12.42 -20.91 6.03
CA GLU A 135 12.42 -19.82 5.06
C GLU A 135 11.06 -19.68 4.35
N LYS A 136 10.50 -20.81 3.89
CA LYS A 136 9.16 -20.79 3.25
C LYS A 136 8.03 -20.41 4.21
N ASN A 137 8.09 -20.86 5.46
CA ASN A 137 7.12 -20.47 6.47
C ASN A 137 7.20 -18.97 6.81
N GLU A 138 8.40 -18.42 6.81
CA GLU A 138 8.63 -17.00 7.03
C GLU A 138 8.10 -16.18 5.85
N GLU A 139 8.39 -16.59 4.60
CA GLU A 139 7.81 -15.99 3.40
C GLU A 139 6.27 -16.03 3.40
N LEU A 140 5.70 -17.17 3.75
CA LEU A 140 4.24 -17.35 3.86
C LEU A 140 3.63 -16.48 4.95
N THR A 141 4.30 -16.34 6.09
CA THR A 141 3.84 -15.49 7.19
C THR A 141 3.85 -14.02 6.75
N ILE A 142 4.93 -13.58 6.11
CA ILE A 142 5.03 -12.21 5.56
C ILE A 142 3.95 -11.97 4.50
N ALA A 143 3.73 -12.93 3.61
CA ALA A 143 2.70 -12.83 2.57
C ALA A 143 1.28 -12.79 3.17
N ARG A 144 1.02 -13.62 4.19
CA ARG A 144 -0.24 -13.62 4.94
C ARG A 144 -0.47 -12.27 5.63
N ASP A 145 0.54 -11.78 6.34
CA ASP A 145 0.41 -10.53 7.10
C ASP A 145 0.19 -9.33 6.16
N ARG A 146 0.84 -9.34 4.99
CA ARG A 146 0.57 -8.35 3.92
C ARG A 146 -0.85 -8.47 3.37
N ALA A 147 -1.33 -9.68 3.16
CA ALA A 147 -2.70 -9.93 2.68
C ALA A 147 -3.75 -9.50 3.73
N GLU A 148 -3.52 -9.81 5.02
CA GLU A 148 -4.39 -9.36 6.11
C GLU A 148 -4.40 -7.83 6.27
N GLN A 149 -3.24 -7.18 6.12
CA GLN A 149 -3.16 -5.71 6.12
C GLN A 149 -3.91 -5.11 4.93
N ALA A 150 -3.71 -5.69 3.75
CA ALA A 150 -4.44 -5.29 2.55
C ALA A 150 -5.95 -5.45 2.74
N ASP A 151 -6.42 -6.53 3.32
CA ASP A 151 -7.84 -6.78 3.60
C ASP A 151 -8.43 -5.80 4.63
N LYS A 152 -7.73 -5.54 5.72
CA LYS A 152 -8.11 -4.52 6.71
C LYS A 152 -8.22 -3.14 6.09
N MET A 153 -7.23 -2.74 5.32
CA MET A 153 -7.25 -1.45 4.63
C MET A 153 -8.44 -1.33 3.66
N LYS A 154 -8.84 -2.42 2.97
CA LYS A 154 -10.00 -2.50 2.08
C LYS A 154 -11.31 -2.38 2.83
N THR A 155 -11.42 -3.05 3.95
CA THR A 155 -12.61 -2.97 4.80
C THR A 155 -12.81 -1.54 5.30
N HIS A 156 -11.76 -0.89 5.77
CA HIS A 156 -11.77 0.52 6.16
C HIS A 156 -12.16 1.44 4.99
N PHE A 157 -11.66 1.16 3.80
CA PHE A 157 -12.03 1.90 2.61
C PHE A 157 -13.53 1.81 2.32
N MET A 158 -14.10 0.60 2.34
CA MET A 158 -15.54 0.40 2.11
C MET A 158 -16.40 1.10 3.15
N GLN A 159 -15.99 1.02 4.43
CA GLN A 159 -16.72 1.67 5.52
C GLN A 159 -16.72 3.19 5.33
N ASN A 160 -15.56 3.77 5.08
CA ASN A 160 -15.42 5.22 4.88
C ASN A 160 -16.18 5.69 3.63
N MET A 161 -16.09 4.96 2.50
CA MET A 161 -16.87 5.26 1.30
C MET A 161 -18.37 5.23 1.58
N SER A 162 -18.84 4.18 2.26
CA SER A 162 -20.26 4.07 2.59
C SER A 162 -20.74 5.26 3.42
N HIS A 163 -19.91 5.74 4.33
CA HIS A 163 -20.22 6.90 5.16
C HIS A 163 -20.22 8.21 4.35
N GLU A 164 -19.17 8.44 3.55
CA GLU A 164 -19.04 9.66 2.73
C GLU A 164 -20.10 9.75 1.63
N ILE A 165 -20.63 8.62 1.13
CA ILE A 165 -21.76 8.57 0.20
C ILE A 165 -23.08 8.82 0.93
N ARG A 166 -23.28 8.23 2.11
CA ARG A 166 -24.54 8.28 2.84
C ARG A 166 -24.89 9.71 3.28
N THR A 167 -23.91 10.47 3.71
CA THR A 167 -24.11 11.83 4.22
C THR A 167 -24.75 12.76 3.18
N PRO A 168 -24.16 12.99 2.00
CA PRO A 168 -24.78 13.82 0.97
C PRO A 168 -26.09 13.19 0.43
N LEU A 169 -26.17 11.87 0.31
CA LEU A 169 -27.38 11.20 -0.13
C LEU A 169 -28.55 11.44 0.83
N ASN A 170 -28.33 11.32 2.12
CA ASN A 170 -29.36 11.61 3.12
C ASN A 170 -29.80 13.09 3.09
N ALA A 171 -28.85 14.00 2.86
CA ALA A 171 -29.16 15.43 2.71
C ALA A 171 -30.03 15.66 1.46
N ILE A 172 -29.68 15.07 0.30
CA ILE A 172 -30.47 15.15 -0.93
C ILE A 172 -31.88 14.63 -0.68
N VAL A 173 -31.99 13.41 -0.11
CA VAL A 173 -33.31 12.80 0.16
C VAL A 173 -34.09 13.63 1.16
N GLY A 174 -33.50 14.07 2.26
CA GLY A 174 -34.17 14.84 3.31
C GLY A 174 -34.71 16.20 2.79
N PHE A 175 -33.85 16.98 2.12
CA PHE A 175 -34.27 18.27 1.57
C PHE A 175 -35.26 18.11 0.40
N SER A 176 -35.13 17.08 -0.42
CA SER A 176 -36.08 16.76 -1.47
C SER A 176 -37.45 16.39 -0.91
N GLN A 177 -37.50 15.65 0.21
CA GLN A 177 -38.74 15.32 0.92
C GLN A 177 -39.40 16.59 1.50
N LEU A 178 -38.60 17.50 2.10
CA LEU A 178 -39.11 18.78 2.59
C LEU A 178 -39.70 19.63 1.44
N LEU A 179 -38.96 19.72 0.32
CA LEU A 179 -39.45 20.47 -0.89
C LEU A 179 -40.69 19.86 -1.51
N SER A 180 -40.88 18.55 -1.39
CA SER A 180 -42.00 17.83 -2.00
C SER A 180 -43.19 17.65 -1.07
N ASN A 181 -43.08 18.09 0.19
CA ASN A 181 -44.14 17.94 1.20
C ASN A 181 -45.23 19.03 1.02
N PRO A 182 -46.44 18.69 0.59
CA PRO A 182 -47.50 19.66 0.41
C PRO A 182 -48.03 20.25 1.73
N ASP A 183 -47.84 19.56 2.84
CA ASP A 183 -48.31 19.99 4.16
C ASP A 183 -47.32 20.95 4.86
N LEU A 184 -46.14 21.18 4.28
CA LEU A 184 -45.14 22.08 4.81
C LEU A 184 -45.11 23.38 4.00
N PRO A 185 -45.71 24.50 4.49
CA PRO A 185 -45.67 25.78 3.80
C PRO A 185 -44.22 26.35 3.90
N LEU A 186 -43.46 26.18 2.84
CA LEU A 186 -42.12 26.77 2.71
C LEU A 186 -42.21 28.12 2.05
N GLU A 187 -41.46 29.10 2.58
CA GLU A 187 -41.27 30.38 1.88
C GLU A 187 -40.34 30.20 0.66
N ASP A 188 -40.44 31.16 -0.28
CA ASP A 188 -39.66 31.02 -1.53
C ASP A 188 -38.13 31.08 -1.26
N GLU A 189 -37.69 31.78 -0.21
CA GLU A 189 -36.30 31.80 0.24
C GLU A 189 -35.84 30.42 0.78
N GLU A 190 -36.69 29.76 1.58
CA GLU A 190 -36.43 28.41 2.10
C GLU A 190 -36.37 27.36 0.97
N LYS A 191 -37.27 27.49 -0.04
CA LYS A 191 -37.24 26.61 -1.22
C LYS A 191 -35.94 26.78 -2.02
N LEU A 192 -35.48 28.01 -2.19
CA LEU A 192 -34.23 28.30 -2.87
C LEU A 192 -33.03 27.75 -2.06
N GLU A 193 -33.03 27.93 -0.74
CA GLU A 193 -32.00 27.38 0.13
C GLU A 193 -31.96 25.85 0.05
N PHE A 194 -33.11 25.16 0.23
CA PHE A 194 -33.15 23.70 0.17
C PHE A 194 -32.79 23.16 -1.23
N SER A 195 -33.22 23.83 -2.29
CA SER A 195 -32.84 23.51 -3.67
C SER A 195 -31.33 23.64 -3.87
N SER A 196 -30.71 24.69 -3.33
CA SER A 196 -29.30 24.93 -3.34
C SER A 196 -28.55 23.83 -2.58
N LEU A 197 -29.06 23.39 -1.41
CA LEU A 197 -28.50 22.31 -0.62
C LEU A 197 -28.58 20.96 -1.36
N VAL A 198 -29.70 20.67 -2.05
CA VAL A 198 -29.83 19.47 -2.90
C VAL A 198 -28.83 19.50 -4.03
N GLN A 199 -28.75 20.64 -4.75
CA GLN A 199 -27.81 20.83 -5.85
C GLN A 199 -26.38 20.63 -5.37
N HIS A 200 -25.99 21.30 -4.30
CA HIS A 200 -24.66 21.21 -3.73
C HIS A 200 -24.27 19.78 -3.29
N ASN A 201 -25.18 19.08 -2.59
CA ASN A 201 -24.93 17.69 -2.19
C ASN A 201 -24.89 16.72 -3.38
N SER A 202 -25.62 17.01 -4.46
CA SER A 202 -25.56 16.23 -5.71
C SER A 202 -24.22 16.41 -6.41
N GLU A 203 -23.67 17.62 -6.43
CA GLU A 203 -22.34 17.92 -6.97
C GLU A 203 -21.23 17.24 -6.14
N LEU A 204 -21.36 17.29 -4.82
CA LEU A 204 -20.44 16.57 -3.91
C LEU A 204 -20.46 15.07 -4.15
N LEU A 205 -21.64 14.47 -4.27
CA LEU A 205 -21.80 13.04 -4.54
C LEU A 205 -21.21 12.66 -5.91
N THR A 206 -21.46 13.47 -6.93
CA THR A 206 -20.90 13.27 -8.26
C THR A 206 -19.38 13.33 -8.26
N THR A 207 -18.81 14.32 -7.57
CA THR A 207 -17.35 14.46 -7.39
C THR A 207 -16.77 13.23 -6.68
N LEU A 208 -17.41 12.78 -5.58
CA LEU A 208 -16.99 11.60 -4.85
C LEU A 208 -17.00 10.35 -5.72
N VAL A 209 -18.06 10.13 -6.49
CA VAL A 209 -18.15 8.98 -7.41
C VAL A 209 -17.06 9.04 -8.47
N ASN A 210 -16.80 10.21 -9.05
CA ASN A 210 -15.74 10.40 -10.03
C ASN A 210 -14.36 10.16 -9.41
N ASP A 211 -14.11 10.66 -8.20
CA ASP A 211 -12.87 10.42 -7.44
C ASP A 211 -12.61 8.92 -7.25
N ILE A 212 -13.67 8.16 -6.92
CA ILE A 212 -13.61 6.71 -6.73
C ILE A 212 -13.29 5.98 -8.04
N LEU A 213 -13.98 6.35 -9.13
CA LEU A 213 -13.76 5.77 -10.45
C LEU A 213 -12.35 6.07 -10.95
N ASP A 214 -11.90 7.31 -10.82
CA ASP A 214 -10.55 7.73 -11.18
C ASP A 214 -9.50 6.95 -10.38
N LEU A 215 -9.70 6.85 -9.08
CA LEU A 215 -8.81 6.11 -8.21
C LEU A 215 -8.75 4.63 -8.60
N SER A 216 -9.90 3.99 -8.82
CA SER A 216 -9.99 2.61 -9.28
C SER A 216 -9.29 2.39 -10.63
N ALA A 217 -9.50 3.30 -11.59
CA ALA A 217 -8.86 3.25 -12.90
C ALA A 217 -7.34 3.39 -12.81
N LEU A 218 -6.88 4.38 -12.03
CA LEU A 218 -5.46 4.63 -11.82
C LEU A 218 -4.77 3.46 -11.11
N GLU A 219 -5.40 2.82 -10.11
CA GLU A 219 -4.79 1.75 -9.32
C GLU A 219 -4.83 0.37 -9.99
N SER A 220 -5.88 0.10 -10.77
CA SER A 220 -5.98 -1.18 -11.50
C SER A 220 -4.90 -1.39 -12.56
N GLY A 221 -4.10 -0.37 -12.85
CA GLY A 221 -3.11 -0.40 -13.92
C GLY A 221 -3.71 -0.35 -15.33
N LYS A 222 -5.05 -0.28 -15.42
CA LYS A 222 -5.76 -0.21 -16.70
C LYS A 222 -5.72 1.17 -17.33
N TYR A 223 -5.45 2.21 -16.53
CA TYR A 223 -5.28 3.55 -17.05
C TYR A 223 -3.91 3.73 -17.69
N THR A 224 -3.90 4.02 -18.97
CA THR A 224 -2.69 4.36 -19.71
C THR A 224 -2.53 5.88 -19.71
N MET A 225 -1.40 6.41 -19.19
CA MET A 225 -1.11 7.83 -19.22
C MET A 225 -0.97 8.30 -20.67
N ASN A 226 -1.69 9.35 -21.03
CA ASN A 226 -1.62 9.98 -22.33
C ASN A 226 -0.54 11.08 -22.32
N LEU A 227 0.71 10.67 -22.51
CA LEU A 227 1.84 11.59 -22.48
C LEU A 227 1.89 12.42 -23.77
N THR A 228 1.65 13.72 -23.61
CA THR A 228 1.71 14.71 -24.70
C THR A 228 2.62 15.87 -24.31
N SER A 229 3.06 16.65 -25.30
CA SER A 229 3.77 17.89 -25.04
C SER A 229 2.81 18.95 -24.51
N CYS A 230 3.08 19.47 -23.32
CA CYS A 230 2.23 20.43 -22.62
C CYS A 230 2.99 21.74 -22.36
N HIS A 231 2.40 22.86 -22.73
CA HIS A 231 2.92 24.20 -22.43
C HIS A 231 2.60 24.57 -20.97
N CYS A 232 3.61 24.55 -20.12
CA CYS A 232 3.44 24.73 -18.67
C CYS A 232 2.73 26.02 -18.30
N ASN A 233 3.18 27.15 -18.88
CA ASN A 233 2.64 28.47 -18.56
C ASN A 233 1.20 28.65 -19.05
N GLU A 234 0.90 28.17 -20.24
CA GLU A 234 -0.46 28.24 -20.81
C GLU A 234 -1.46 27.42 -19.99
N MET A 235 -1.07 26.19 -19.67
CA MET A 235 -1.87 25.30 -18.81
C MET A 235 -2.13 25.93 -17.44
N CYS A 236 -1.10 26.47 -16.77
CA CYS A 236 -1.24 27.08 -15.45
C CYS A 236 -2.18 28.31 -15.49
N ARG A 237 -2.09 29.15 -16.54
CA ARG A 237 -3.01 30.29 -16.73
C ARG A 237 -4.46 29.83 -16.98
N LEU A 238 -4.64 28.77 -17.76
CA LEU A 238 -5.96 28.18 -17.99
C LEU A 238 -6.58 27.65 -16.68
N ILE A 239 -5.82 26.89 -15.92
CA ILE A 239 -6.25 26.37 -14.62
C ILE A 239 -6.63 27.53 -13.69
N LEU A 240 -5.80 28.56 -13.63
CA LEU A 240 -6.06 29.72 -12.79
C LEU A 240 -7.39 30.39 -13.17
N SER A 241 -7.65 30.57 -14.47
CA SER A 241 -8.90 31.16 -14.95
C SER A 241 -10.12 30.34 -14.54
N THR A 242 -10.02 29.01 -14.55
CA THR A 242 -11.10 28.09 -14.17
C THR A 242 -11.47 28.20 -12.67
N VAL A 243 -10.49 28.51 -11.83
CA VAL A 243 -10.68 28.61 -10.37
C VAL A 243 -11.02 30.06 -9.95
N MET A 244 -10.69 31.06 -10.76
CA MET A 244 -10.88 32.47 -10.42
C MET A 244 -12.32 32.87 -10.06
N ASP A 245 -13.30 32.24 -10.68
CA ASP A 245 -14.73 32.54 -10.48
C ASP A 245 -15.28 31.99 -9.16
N ARG A 246 -14.53 31.12 -8.50
CA ARG A 246 -14.94 30.44 -7.24
C ARG A 246 -14.35 31.05 -5.98
N LYS A 247 -13.35 31.92 -6.11
CA LYS A 247 -12.61 32.47 -4.98
C LYS A 247 -13.50 33.31 -4.04
N ALA A 248 -13.24 33.23 -2.75
CA ALA A 248 -13.88 34.08 -1.75
C ALA A 248 -13.53 35.56 -1.98
N GLU A 249 -14.48 36.45 -1.65
CA GLU A 249 -14.22 37.90 -1.66
C GLU A 249 -13.05 38.23 -0.73
N GLY A 250 -12.01 38.91 -1.24
CA GLY A 250 -10.82 39.30 -0.48
C GLY A 250 -9.64 38.31 -0.57
N VAL A 251 -9.75 37.23 -1.34
CA VAL A 251 -8.62 36.36 -1.64
C VAL A 251 -8.00 36.72 -2.97
N LYS A 252 -6.69 37.00 -2.98
CA LYS A 252 -5.91 37.25 -4.19
C LYS A 252 -5.39 35.92 -4.73
N LEU A 253 -5.75 35.58 -5.98
CA LEU A 253 -5.26 34.41 -6.70
C LEU A 253 -4.35 34.84 -7.84
N TYR A 254 -3.13 34.34 -7.92
CA TYR A 254 -2.19 34.70 -8.99
C TYR A 254 -1.20 33.58 -9.30
N TYR A 255 -0.59 33.72 -10.48
CA TYR A 255 0.42 32.80 -11.01
C TYR A 255 1.73 33.51 -11.28
N THR A 256 2.83 32.84 -10.95
CA THR A 256 4.19 33.23 -11.36
C THR A 256 4.97 32.05 -11.91
N SER A 257 5.95 32.32 -12.76
CA SER A 257 6.74 31.28 -13.40
C SER A 257 8.19 31.71 -13.49
N GLU A 258 9.10 30.79 -13.31
CA GLU A 258 10.53 30.93 -13.57
C GLU A 258 10.94 30.25 -14.88
N VAL A 259 10.00 29.58 -15.57
CA VAL A 259 10.26 28.97 -16.87
C VAL A 259 9.82 29.88 -18.02
N ALA A 260 10.47 29.71 -19.17
CA ALA A 260 10.12 30.45 -20.38
C ALA A 260 8.68 30.20 -20.83
N ASP A 261 8.05 31.16 -21.51
CA ASP A 261 6.64 31.03 -21.90
C ASP A 261 6.37 29.87 -22.87
N ASP A 262 7.36 29.51 -23.68
CA ASP A 262 7.34 28.38 -24.61
C ASP A 262 7.84 27.07 -24.02
N PHE A 263 8.13 27.04 -22.71
CA PHE A 263 8.62 25.85 -22.04
C PHE A 263 7.56 24.74 -22.01
N GLN A 264 8.00 23.56 -22.44
CA GLN A 264 7.14 22.37 -22.55
C GLN A 264 7.70 21.20 -21.77
N ILE A 265 6.80 20.38 -21.24
CA ILE A 265 7.10 19.08 -20.65
C ILE A 265 6.28 18.00 -21.33
N THR A 266 6.79 16.76 -21.33
CA THR A 266 6.02 15.60 -21.78
C THR A 266 5.30 14.99 -20.57
N THR A 267 3.98 15.13 -20.53
CA THR A 267 3.16 14.68 -19.40
C THR A 267 1.73 14.37 -19.86
N ASP A 268 0.93 13.77 -18.98
CA ASP A 268 -0.52 13.72 -19.16
C ASP A 268 -1.11 15.04 -18.67
N GLU A 269 -1.40 15.93 -19.61
CA GLU A 269 -1.87 17.30 -19.33
C GLU A 269 -3.16 17.28 -18.49
N GLN A 270 -4.11 16.41 -18.81
CA GLN A 270 -5.37 16.31 -18.10
C GLN A 270 -5.16 15.91 -16.64
N ARG A 271 -4.27 14.97 -16.39
CA ARG A 271 -3.95 14.51 -15.03
C ARG A 271 -3.12 15.54 -14.26
N LEU A 272 -2.22 16.23 -14.94
CA LEU A 272 -1.49 17.35 -14.35
C LEU A 272 -2.44 18.47 -13.94
N GLN A 273 -3.38 18.85 -14.82
CA GLN A 273 -4.43 19.84 -14.52
C GLN A 273 -5.24 19.40 -13.28
N GLN A 274 -5.64 18.13 -13.21
CA GLN A 274 -6.40 17.59 -12.09
C GLN A 274 -5.65 17.77 -10.75
N VAL A 275 -4.34 17.52 -10.71
CA VAL A 275 -3.53 17.72 -9.50
C VAL A 275 -3.52 19.20 -9.08
N LEU A 276 -3.24 20.09 -10.02
CA LEU A 276 -3.14 21.51 -9.73
C LEU A 276 -4.49 22.13 -9.35
N ILE A 277 -5.57 21.74 -9.99
CA ILE A 277 -6.95 22.14 -9.62
C ILE A 277 -7.25 21.66 -8.20
N ASN A 278 -6.86 20.45 -7.87
CA ASN A 278 -7.09 19.90 -6.53
C ASN A 278 -6.32 20.68 -5.44
N PHE A 279 -5.07 21.08 -5.74
CA PHE A 279 -4.30 21.92 -4.83
C PHE A 279 -4.92 23.31 -4.68
N LEU A 280 -5.35 23.94 -5.78
CA LEU A 280 -5.95 25.26 -5.79
C LEU A 280 -7.30 25.26 -5.06
N THR A 281 -8.15 24.29 -5.30
CA THR A 281 -9.46 24.17 -4.62
C THR A 281 -9.29 23.86 -3.13
N ASN A 282 -8.27 23.14 -2.75
CA ASN A 282 -7.92 22.98 -1.34
C ASN A 282 -7.45 24.29 -0.71
N ALA A 283 -6.58 25.05 -1.39
CA ALA A 283 -6.15 26.35 -0.94
C ALA A 283 -7.32 27.33 -0.79
N GLU A 284 -8.24 27.38 -1.77
CA GLU A 284 -9.45 28.18 -1.74
C GLU A 284 -10.35 27.85 -0.56
N LYS A 285 -10.59 26.57 -0.33
CA LYS A 285 -11.41 26.08 0.79
C LYS A 285 -10.88 26.48 2.16
N HIS A 286 -9.56 26.65 2.29
CA HIS A 286 -8.91 26.91 3.57
C HIS A 286 -8.41 28.35 3.72
N THR A 287 -8.54 29.20 2.70
CA THR A 287 -8.11 30.61 2.74
C THR A 287 -9.33 31.51 2.70
N GLU A 288 -9.71 32.07 3.85
CA GLU A 288 -10.82 33.02 3.93
C GLU A 288 -10.41 34.43 3.49
N LYS A 289 -9.17 34.82 3.76
CA LYS A 289 -8.58 36.11 3.40
C LYS A 289 -7.09 35.92 3.12
N GLY A 290 -6.53 36.75 2.23
CA GLY A 290 -5.11 36.70 1.92
C GLY A 290 -4.86 36.32 0.47
N GLU A 291 -3.93 35.40 0.24
CA GLU A 291 -3.52 35.06 -1.13
C GLU A 291 -3.31 33.57 -1.34
N ILE A 292 -3.54 33.16 -2.58
CA ILE A 292 -3.24 31.83 -3.10
C ILE A 292 -2.31 32.05 -4.31
N HIS A 293 -1.18 31.38 -4.29
CA HIS A 293 -0.14 31.55 -5.29
C HIS A 293 0.20 30.22 -5.96
N LEU A 294 -0.06 30.12 -7.26
CA LEU A 294 0.45 29.05 -8.11
C LEU A 294 1.82 29.47 -8.66
N HIS A 295 2.82 28.62 -8.54
CA HIS A 295 4.17 28.91 -9.01
C HIS A 295 4.77 27.70 -9.73
N CYS A 296 5.54 27.97 -10.78
CA CYS A 296 6.24 26.97 -11.58
C CYS A 296 7.74 27.30 -11.62
N SER A 297 8.59 26.35 -11.22
CA SER A 297 10.05 26.56 -11.18
C SER A 297 10.86 25.31 -11.57
N LEU A 298 12.12 25.54 -11.95
CA LEU A 298 13.12 24.50 -12.24
C LEU A 298 14.28 24.48 -11.22
N THR A 299 14.26 25.38 -10.25
CA THR A 299 15.45 25.72 -9.44
C THR A 299 15.73 24.76 -8.29
N GLU A 300 14.73 24.07 -7.80
CA GLU A 300 14.90 23.24 -6.59
C GLU A 300 15.51 21.85 -6.85
N TYR A 301 15.30 21.30 -8.06
CA TYR A 301 15.73 19.93 -8.39
C TYR A 301 16.30 19.87 -9.82
N PRO A 302 17.53 19.39 -9.99
CA PRO A 302 18.08 19.16 -11.33
C PRO A 302 17.21 18.14 -12.09
N ASP A 303 16.93 18.42 -13.36
CA ASP A 303 16.11 17.58 -14.26
C ASP A 303 14.64 17.37 -13.83
N ARG A 304 14.11 18.24 -12.97
CA ARG A 304 12.71 18.21 -12.55
C ARG A 304 12.08 19.59 -12.62
N ILE A 305 10.78 19.61 -12.86
CA ILE A 305 9.95 20.80 -12.74
C ILE A 305 9.13 20.71 -11.46
N THR A 306 8.98 21.82 -10.77
CA THR A 306 8.18 21.94 -9.57
C THR A 306 7.01 22.88 -9.82
N PHE A 307 5.80 22.40 -9.61
CA PHE A 307 4.60 23.21 -9.49
C PHE A 307 4.26 23.32 -8.00
N SER A 308 4.11 24.53 -7.51
CA SER A 308 3.72 24.76 -6.12
C SER A 308 2.46 25.58 -6.03
N VAL A 309 1.58 25.20 -5.10
CA VAL A 309 0.43 26.00 -4.69
C VAL A 309 0.62 26.34 -3.21
N SER A 310 0.77 27.63 -2.93
CA SER A 310 0.87 28.15 -1.57
C SER A 310 -0.33 29.01 -1.23
N ASP A 311 -0.79 28.91 -0.02
CA ASP A 311 -1.88 29.69 0.54
C ASP A 311 -1.45 30.39 1.85
N THR A 312 -2.24 31.37 2.28
CA THR A 312 -2.06 32.05 3.54
C THR A 312 -3.15 31.67 4.57
N GLY A 313 -3.66 30.45 4.42
CA GLY A 313 -4.63 29.88 5.35
C GLY A 313 -4.02 29.43 6.69
N PRO A 314 -4.74 28.63 7.46
CA PRO A 314 -4.28 28.18 8.80
C PRO A 314 -3.06 27.24 8.74
N GLY A 315 -2.65 26.80 7.57
CA GLY A 315 -1.55 25.86 7.41
C GLY A 315 -1.90 24.43 7.82
N ILE A 316 -0.87 23.59 7.84
CA ILE A 316 -1.00 22.18 8.20
C ILE A 316 -0.09 21.88 9.39
N PRO A 317 -0.60 21.29 10.49
CA PRO A 317 0.22 20.88 11.62
C PRO A 317 1.34 19.92 11.17
N ALA A 318 2.54 20.10 11.72
CA ALA A 318 3.73 19.37 11.30
C ALA A 318 3.60 17.83 11.41
N ASP A 319 2.88 17.38 12.43
CA ASP A 319 2.55 15.96 12.67
C ASP A 319 1.56 15.38 11.65
N LYS A 320 0.84 16.23 10.91
CA LYS A 320 -0.16 15.82 9.93
C LYS A 320 0.27 16.02 8.47
N MET A 321 1.36 16.78 8.21
CA MET A 321 1.80 17.12 6.84
C MET A 321 2.01 15.89 5.95
N ASP A 322 2.46 14.82 6.54
CA ASP A 322 2.77 13.59 5.83
C ASP A 322 1.51 12.71 5.66
N SER A 323 0.55 12.88 6.55
CA SER A 323 -0.70 12.13 6.59
C SER A 323 -1.83 12.73 5.74
N VAL A 324 -1.73 14.00 5.30
CA VAL A 324 -2.78 14.65 4.48
C VAL A 324 -3.02 13.97 3.14
N PHE A 325 -2.07 13.18 2.68
CA PHE A 325 -2.18 12.42 1.46
C PHE A 325 -2.73 10.99 1.67
N GLU A 326 -3.05 10.59 2.90
CA GLU A 326 -3.76 9.33 3.16
C GLU A 326 -5.23 9.43 2.71
N ARG A 327 -5.81 8.28 2.39
CA ARG A 327 -7.20 8.21 1.92
C ARG A 327 -8.16 8.60 3.04
N PHE A 328 -9.17 9.40 2.70
CA PHE A 328 -10.21 9.89 3.63
C PHE A 328 -9.67 10.67 4.82
N LYS A 329 -8.42 11.11 4.76
CA LYS A 329 -7.86 11.97 5.80
C LYS A 329 -8.36 13.38 5.61
N LYS A 330 -9.00 13.92 6.64
CA LYS A 330 -9.40 15.30 6.73
C LYS A 330 -8.69 15.92 7.93
N LEU A 331 -8.18 17.13 7.79
CA LEU A 331 -7.60 17.88 8.90
C LEU A 331 -8.71 18.39 9.83
N ASP A 332 -9.86 18.69 9.25
CA ASP A 332 -11.08 19.13 9.90
C ASP A 332 -12.25 18.27 9.42
N GLU A 333 -12.84 17.50 10.32
CA GLU A 333 -13.97 16.60 10.01
C GLU A 333 -15.24 17.36 9.64
N PHE A 334 -15.37 18.61 10.04
CA PHE A 334 -16.53 19.46 9.74
C PHE A 334 -16.43 20.14 8.37
N LYS A 335 -15.23 20.21 7.77
CA LYS A 335 -15.09 20.78 6.42
C LYS A 335 -15.42 19.75 5.35
N GLN A 336 -16.26 20.17 4.41
CA GLN A 336 -16.72 19.34 3.29
C GLN A 336 -15.56 18.88 2.37
N GLY A 337 -15.64 17.65 1.89
CA GLY A 337 -14.70 17.08 0.92
C GLY A 337 -14.56 15.57 1.09
N SER A 338 -14.30 14.87 0.00
CA SER A 338 -14.18 13.40 -0.04
C SER A 338 -12.97 12.87 0.77
N GLY A 339 -11.97 13.71 0.99
CA GLY A 339 -10.68 13.28 1.52
C GLY A 339 -9.91 12.35 0.56
N LEU A 340 -10.32 12.25 -0.71
CA LEU A 340 -9.67 11.46 -1.75
C LEU A 340 -8.76 12.29 -2.65
N GLY A 341 -9.04 13.58 -2.80
CA GLY A 341 -8.39 14.44 -3.78
C GLY A 341 -6.86 14.45 -3.67
N LEU A 342 -6.30 14.68 -2.47
CA LEU A 342 -4.85 14.66 -2.28
C LEU A 342 -4.23 13.28 -2.49
N ASN A 343 -4.96 12.22 -2.18
CA ASN A 343 -4.52 10.86 -2.47
C ASN A 343 -4.50 10.57 -3.98
N ILE A 344 -5.49 11.06 -4.72
CA ILE A 344 -5.51 11.01 -6.19
C ILE A 344 -4.30 11.77 -6.74
N CYS A 345 -4.00 12.98 -6.22
CA CYS A 345 -2.83 13.76 -6.62
C CYS A 345 -1.55 12.95 -6.46
N ARG A 346 -1.39 12.26 -5.35
CA ARG A 346 -0.22 11.42 -5.12
C ARG A 346 -0.12 10.27 -6.12
N THR A 347 -1.22 9.56 -6.38
CA THR A 347 -1.20 8.45 -7.33
C THR A 347 -0.91 8.94 -8.75
N ILE A 348 -1.46 10.09 -9.15
CA ILE A 348 -1.15 10.70 -10.45
C ILE A 348 0.34 11.02 -10.52
N ALA A 349 0.89 11.70 -9.49
CA ALA A 349 2.30 12.04 -9.45
C ALA A 349 3.20 10.80 -9.56
N GLU A 350 2.91 9.75 -8.79
CA GLU A 350 3.66 8.49 -8.85
C GLU A 350 3.58 7.82 -10.23
N ARG A 351 2.43 7.89 -10.89
CA ARG A 351 2.26 7.39 -12.26
C ARG A 351 3.01 8.21 -13.30
N LEU A 352 3.21 9.49 -13.03
CA LEU A 352 4.03 10.39 -13.83
C LEU A 352 5.51 10.36 -13.41
N HIS A 353 5.92 9.38 -12.59
CA HIS A 353 7.27 9.26 -12.03
C HIS A 353 7.73 10.49 -11.24
N GLY A 354 6.77 11.23 -10.70
CA GLY A 354 6.95 12.39 -9.87
C GLY A 354 6.62 12.15 -8.40
N GLU A 355 6.52 13.24 -7.67
CA GLU A 355 6.24 13.24 -6.22
C GLU A 355 5.32 14.41 -5.87
N VAL A 356 4.43 14.21 -4.89
CA VAL A 356 3.72 15.30 -4.21
C VAL A 356 4.10 15.34 -2.75
N LYS A 357 4.28 16.54 -2.22
CA LYS A 357 4.59 16.76 -0.80
C LYS A 357 4.10 18.11 -0.31
N VAL A 358 4.04 18.25 1.02
CA VAL A 358 3.86 19.56 1.68
C VAL A 358 5.24 20.13 1.98
N ASP A 359 5.43 21.40 1.67
CA ASP A 359 6.66 22.11 2.02
C ASP A 359 6.68 22.42 3.52
N LYS A 360 7.54 21.69 4.25
CA LYS A 360 7.69 21.84 5.70
C LYS A 360 8.35 23.15 6.12
N SER A 361 9.02 23.86 5.18
CA SER A 361 9.68 25.13 5.44
C SER A 361 8.74 26.32 5.31
N TYR A 362 7.58 26.15 4.68
CA TYR A 362 6.61 27.20 4.49
C TYR A 362 5.73 27.39 5.74
N THR A 363 5.77 28.58 6.33
CA THR A 363 5.12 28.85 7.64
C THR A 363 3.94 29.81 7.55
N ASN A 364 3.69 30.44 6.40
CA ASN A 364 2.64 31.45 6.25
C ASN A 364 1.28 30.87 5.85
N GLY A 365 1.10 29.57 5.95
CA GLY A 365 -0.05 28.80 5.50
C GLY A 365 0.34 27.40 5.11
N ALA A 366 -0.22 26.86 4.02
CA ALA A 366 0.22 25.61 3.44
C ALA A 366 0.85 25.82 2.05
N ARG A 367 1.82 24.97 1.71
CA ARG A 367 2.39 24.92 0.37
C ARG A 367 2.46 23.47 -0.08
N PHE A 368 1.73 23.14 -1.13
CA PHE A 368 1.76 21.85 -1.79
C PHE A 368 2.69 21.90 -2.99
N LEU A 369 3.53 20.90 -3.12
CA LEU A 369 4.49 20.75 -4.21
C LEU A 369 4.13 19.53 -5.06
N LEU A 370 4.12 19.70 -6.37
CA LEU A 370 4.15 18.62 -7.35
C LEU A 370 5.48 18.71 -8.11
N ILE A 371 6.25 17.66 -8.04
CA ILE A 371 7.58 17.57 -8.63
C ILE A 371 7.54 16.48 -9.70
N LEU A 372 7.78 16.87 -10.95
CA LEU A 372 7.75 15.95 -12.09
C LEU A 372 9.12 15.89 -12.78
N PRO A 373 9.52 14.76 -13.35
CA PRO A 373 10.71 14.68 -14.18
C PRO A 373 10.48 15.46 -15.49
N LEU A 374 11.56 16.02 -16.04
CA LEU A 374 11.54 16.74 -17.33
C LEU A 374 11.52 15.79 -18.54
N LYS A 375 11.72 14.49 -18.33
CA LYS A 375 11.77 13.46 -19.39
C LYS A 375 10.69 12.44 -19.17
#